data_4b37b708b49dba7c3a11f7dded49b5e1
#
_entry.id   4b37b708b49dba7c3a11f7dded49b5e1
#
_cell.length_a   1.000
_cell.length_b   1.000
_cell.length_c   1.000
_cell.angle_alpha   90.00
_cell.angle_beta   90.00
_cell.angle_gamma   90.00
#
_symmetry.space_group_name_H-M   'P 1'
#
loop_
_entity.id
_entity.type
_entity.pdbx_description
1 polymer ?
#
loop_
_entity_poly.entity_id
_entity_poly.type
_entity_poly.pdbx_seq_one_letter_code
_entity_poly.pdbx_strand_id
1 'polypeptide(L)'
;MNRAKRLGISAVVIGLLLQSYLPAQTKPAQQEFSADKLGAPTLRDPISVYNNWSSYDELSDNIPLTQDLAMRQLDNVLRLRKLGVRFDYYMMDAFWFDPEGGYRTWRKPNWPNGPDAWIGKCQENGIQPGLWFSSNTLVKIKPAPQWRDSLNQKAWAMSFFEGGFLPDFMDTLQYWYDHGIRFFKFDFVDLTIATPKSEATLSKEEIVRRNSEALRTAFAKFRAKNPDVVFEAFNGFGGVLDSTSYPFPFKDPVDLRWLEVFDAQYSGDPRPSDVPETNFWRSMDIYSDHQVRRFEQAHLPIERIDSTGFMVGKTGTIYYRAMNAWKGALILMMARGGWIDTTHGNLELITDEDARWFARVQSLFLHFQSEGRIKSFGGIPGEVQTYGFGALDADGSVYVVMNPAQSVARVSMPLLSKVQRPLGQGRILFRDAGFVPQLTGDSIELGPGQMAMVGYGKYASSAFDFGVQQDVVIPRSIRPVPAEFKATAKGVIEATITAPTGGDLRLIMQQYAPDGSLRRTWAGGPPSGTNMGKVFLLEATQNGKQVPIREDYDKVIWSGLSWAAGEISAKDLHADEPLTLTFQSTEKDPVALKGTLYLVNY
;
A
#
# COMPACT_ATOMS: atom_id res chain seq x y z
N MET A 1 -10.81 -24.85 -41.59
CA MET A 1 -9.68 -23.93 -41.67
C MET A 1 -10.21 -22.53 -41.41
N ASN A 2 -10.19 -22.06 -40.21
CA ASN A 2 -10.28 -20.64 -39.85
C ASN A 2 -9.65 -20.50 -38.47
N ARG A 3 -8.47 -19.90 -38.46
CA ARG A 3 -7.75 -19.54 -37.23
C ARG A 3 -8.40 -18.28 -36.67
N ALA A 4 -9.12 -18.42 -35.59
CA ALA A 4 -9.50 -17.29 -34.75
C ALA A 4 -8.23 -16.70 -34.10
N LYS A 5 -7.90 -15.45 -34.45
CA LYS A 5 -6.89 -14.66 -33.75
C LYS A 5 -7.46 -14.35 -32.37
N ARG A 6 -6.89 -14.98 -31.35
CA ARG A 6 -7.03 -14.51 -29.97
C ARG A 6 -6.24 -13.21 -29.85
N LEU A 7 -6.94 -12.11 -29.78
CA LEU A 7 -6.41 -10.83 -29.32
C LEU A 7 -6.12 -10.98 -27.81
N GLY A 8 -4.86 -11.18 -27.48
CA GLY A 8 -4.37 -10.99 -26.14
C GLY A 8 -4.40 -9.49 -25.83
N ILE A 9 -5.38 -9.04 -25.08
CA ILE A 9 -5.36 -7.73 -24.46
C ILE A 9 -4.52 -7.87 -23.20
N SER A 10 -3.22 -7.69 -23.36
CA SER A 10 -2.30 -7.54 -22.24
C SER A 10 -2.66 -6.30 -21.43
N ALA A 11 -2.54 -6.44 -20.12
CA ALA A 11 -2.62 -5.38 -19.13
C ALA A 11 -1.66 -4.22 -19.47
N VAL A 12 -2.11 -3.28 -20.24
CA VAL A 12 -1.45 -2.00 -20.51
C VAL A 12 -2.43 -0.92 -20.17
N VAL A 13 -2.75 -0.81 -18.90
CA VAL A 13 -3.31 0.41 -18.33
C VAL A 13 -2.46 0.74 -17.09
N ILE A 14 -1.16 0.89 -17.31
CA ILE A 14 -0.30 1.62 -16.41
C ILE A 14 0.46 2.60 -17.28
N GLY A 15 0.01 3.84 -17.15
CA GLY A 15 0.81 5.02 -17.28
C GLY A 15 1.50 5.27 -18.60
N LEU A 16 0.92 6.07 -19.40
CA LEU A 16 1.61 7.05 -20.22
C LEU A 16 0.96 8.40 -19.92
N LEU A 17 1.36 8.99 -18.80
CA LEU A 17 1.29 10.43 -18.59
C LEU A 17 2.72 10.95 -18.49
N LEU A 18 3.37 11.07 -19.64
CA LEU A 18 4.47 12.01 -19.84
C LEU A 18 3.86 13.42 -19.75
N GLN A 19 3.87 14.01 -18.56
CA GLN A 19 3.52 15.42 -18.40
C GLN A 19 4.77 16.27 -18.53
N SER A 20 4.72 17.16 -19.51
CA SER A 20 5.64 18.28 -19.74
C SER A 20 5.71 19.23 -18.54
N TYR A 21 6.90 19.57 -18.11
CA TYR A 21 7.19 20.60 -17.11
C TYR A 21 6.62 21.96 -17.51
N LEU A 22 5.84 22.59 -16.64
CA LEU A 22 5.50 24.01 -16.68
C LEU A 22 6.11 24.71 -15.45
N PRO A 23 6.56 25.97 -15.58
CA PRO A 23 7.24 26.68 -14.51
C PRO A 23 6.30 27.07 -13.37
N ALA A 24 6.88 27.14 -12.17
CA ALA A 24 6.19 27.48 -10.93
C ALA A 24 5.39 28.79 -11.02
N GLN A 25 4.08 28.70 -10.83
CA GLN A 25 3.22 29.84 -10.62
C GLN A 25 3.16 30.21 -9.13
N THR A 26 3.08 31.50 -8.87
CA THR A 26 3.00 32.15 -7.57
C THR A 26 1.93 31.53 -6.67
N LYS A 27 2.33 31.24 -5.41
CA LYS A 27 1.48 30.70 -4.34
C LYS A 27 0.17 31.49 -4.21
N PRO A 28 -1.00 30.85 -4.33
CA PRO A 28 -2.21 31.44 -3.78
C PRO A 28 -2.11 31.49 -2.25
N ALA A 29 -2.69 32.53 -1.64
CA ALA A 29 -2.71 32.69 -0.21
C ALA A 29 -3.24 31.43 0.46
N GLN A 30 -2.44 30.86 1.38
CA GLN A 30 -2.89 29.77 2.25
C GLN A 30 -4.09 30.27 3.06
N GLN A 31 -5.28 29.82 2.70
CA GLN A 31 -6.39 29.86 3.64
C GLN A 31 -6.05 28.89 4.78
N GLU A 32 -5.93 29.42 5.99
CA GLU A 32 -5.88 28.59 7.19
C GLU A 32 -7.17 27.76 7.26
N PHE A 33 -7.08 26.51 6.88
CA PHE A 33 -8.14 25.54 7.12
C PHE A 33 -8.05 25.10 8.57
N SER A 34 -8.99 25.56 9.37
CA SER A 34 -9.22 24.96 10.68
C SER A 34 -9.93 23.62 10.45
N ALA A 35 -9.39 22.54 11.01
CA ALA A 35 -10.00 21.21 10.98
C ALA A 35 -11.46 21.21 11.50
N ASP A 36 -11.81 22.15 12.36
CA ASP A 36 -13.15 22.35 12.92
C ASP A 36 -14.20 22.84 11.92
N LYS A 37 -13.80 23.25 10.70
CA LYS A 37 -14.70 23.69 9.63
C LYS A 37 -14.92 22.66 8.53
N LEU A 38 -14.15 21.59 8.51
CA LEU A 38 -14.45 20.44 7.65
C LEU A 38 -15.71 19.78 8.20
N GLY A 39 -16.72 19.63 7.37
CA GLY A 39 -17.96 18.98 7.77
C GLY A 39 -17.65 17.69 8.53
N ALA A 40 -18.35 17.47 9.66
CA ALA A 40 -18.09 16.31 10.50
C ALA A 40 -18.13 15.04 9.64
N PRO A 41 -17.11 14.15 9.69
CA PRO A 41 -17.16 12.89 8.97
C PRO A 41 -18.42 12.13 9.38
N THR A 42 -19.03 11.42 8.45
CA THR A 42 -20.17 10.55 8.78
C THR A 42 -19.69 9.38 9.61
N LEU A 43 -18.50 8.91 9.32
CA LEU A 43 -17.79 7.93 10.13
C LEU A 43 -17.29 8.61 11.41
N ARG A 44 -17.79 8.17 12.55
CA ARG A 44 -17.43 8.70 13.89
C ARG A 44 -16.57 7.75 14.69
N ASP A 45 -16.63 6.47 14.34
CA ASP A 45 -15.90 5.38 14.97
C ASP A 45 -15.10 4.61 13.94
N PRO A 46 -13.94 4.06 14.30
CA PRO A 46 -13.17 3.18 13.43
C PRO A 46 -13.99 1.98 12.97
N ILE A 47 -13.83 1.63 11.71
CA ILE A 47 -14.42 0.44 11.10
C ILE A 47 -13.34 -0.48 10.57
N SER A 48 -13.62 -1.79 10.62
CA SER A 48 -12.75 -2.81 10.04
C SER A 48 -13.42 -3.43 8.82
N VAL A 49 -12.69 -3.43 7.71
CA VAL A 49 -13.17 -3.85 6.40
C VAL A 49 -12.40 -5.08 5.95
N TYR A 50 -13.10 -6.11 5.51
CA TYR A 50 -12.52 -7.11 4.65
C TYR A 50 -12.78 -6.71 3.19
N ASN A 51 -11.73 -6.64 2.41
CA ASN A 51 -11.80 -6.37 0.98
C ASN A 51 -11.29 -7.59 0.21
N ASN A 52 -12.08 -8.13 -0.71
CA ASN A 52 -11.75 -9.35 -1.42
C ASN A 52 -10.84 -9.16 -2.64
N TRP A 53 -10.27 -7.96 -2.85
CA TRP A 53 -9.26 -7.76 -3.87
C TRP A 53 -8.13 -8.76 -3.69
N SER A 54 -7.81 -9.45 -4.78
CA SER A 54 -6.73 -10.41 -4.79
C SER A 54 -6.86 -11.57 -3.77
N SER A 55 -8.09 -12.00 -3.44
CA SER A 55 -8.35 -13.05 -2.45
C SER A 55 -7.71 -14.41 -2.77
N TYR A 56 -7.41 -14.67 -4.03
CA TYR A 56 -6.91 -15.97 -4.50
C TYR A 56 -5.57 -15.88 -5.21
N ASP A 57 -4.69 -15.02 -4.73
CA ASP A 57 -3.29 -14.90 -5.15
C ASP A 57 -3.07 -14.45 -6.60
N GLU A 58 -4.12 -14.00 -7.26
CA GLU A 58 -4.01 -13.42 -8.59
C GLU A 58 -4.47 -11.97 -8.54
N LEU A 59 -3.79 -11.17 -9.30
CA LEU A 59 -4.39 -9.93 -9.73
C LEU A 59 -5.69 -10.34 -10.42
N SER A 60 -6.81 -10.03 -9.84
CA SER A 60 -8.17 -10.53 -10.10
C SER A 60 -8.59 -10.72 -11.57
N ASP A 61 -7.67 -10.52 -12.49
CA ASP A 61 -7.84 -10.73 -13.92
C ASP A 61 -7.79 -12.20 -14.34
N ASN A 62 -7.15 -13.05 -13.55
CA ASN A 62 -6.87 -14.44 -13.90
C ASN A 62 -7.81 -15.44 -13.21
N ILE A 63 -8.16 -15.16 -11.96
CA ILE A 63 -9.23 -15.92 -11.28
C ILE A 63 -10.47 -15.04 -11.21
N PRO A 64 -11.55 -15.45 -11.85
CA PRO A 64 -12.79 -14.71 -11.83
C PRO A 64 -13.31 -14.57 -10.41
N LEU A 65 -13.73 -13.39 -10.02
CA LEU A 65 -14.44 -13.15 -8.78
C LEU A 65 -15.81 -13.81 -8.87
N THR A 66 -15.92 -15.05 -8.38
CA THR A 66 -17.16 -15.85 -8.41
C THR A 66 -17.93 -15.73 -7.11
N GLN A 67 -19.24 -16.00 -7.18
CA GLN A 67 -20.10 -16.07 -6.00
C GLN A 67 -19.55 -17.07 -4.98
N ASP A 68 -19.13 -18.27 -5.41
CA ASP A 68 -18.62 -19.31 -4.50
C ASP A 68 -17.35 -18.85 -3.77
N LEU A 69 -16.44 -18.19 -4.48
CA LEU A 69 -15.22 -17.66 -3.88
C LEU A 69 -15.54 -16.55 -2.86
N ALA A 70 -16.44 -15.63 -3.22
CA ALA A 70 -16.86 -14.57 -2.31
C ALA A 70 -17.56 -15.10 -1.06
N MET A 71 -18.44 -16.11 -1.22
CA MET A 71 -19.12 -16.76 -0.10
C MET A 71 -18.14 -17.52 0.81
N ARG A 72 -17.11 -18.15 0.24
CA ARG A 72 -16.05 -18.83 1.00
C ARG A 72 -15.24 -17.83 1.83
N GLN A 73 -14.90 -16.68 1.27
CA GLN A 73 -14.24 -15.62 2.06
C GLN A 73 -15.16 -15.07 3.16
N LEU A 74 -16.47 -14.94 2.90
CA LEU A 74 -17.41 -14.54 3.93
C LEU A 74 -17.46 -15.56 5.08
N ASP A 75 -17.40 -16.86 4.79
CA ASP A 75 -17.30 -17.89 5.83
C ASP A 75 -16.02 -17.76 6.66
N ASN A 76 -14.89 -17.38 6.04
CA ASN A 76 -13.66 -17.08 6.76
C ASN A 76 -13.76 -15.79 7.58
N VAL A 77 -14.37 -14.74 7.07
CA VAL A 77 -14.68 -13.53 7.87
C VAL A 77 -15.46 -13.91 9.12
N LEU A 78 -16.50 -14.73 8.98
CA LEU A 78 -17.31 -15.18 10.12
C LEU A 78 -16.52 -16.09 11.08
N ARG A 79 -15.63 -16.93 10.57
CA ARG A 79 -14.72 -17.75 11.39
C ARG A 79 -13.79 -16.86 12.23
N LEU A 80 -13.14 -15.89 11.61
CA LEU A 80 -12.24 -14.97 12.30
C LEU A 80 -12.98 -14.11 13.33
N ARG A 81 -14.22 -13.67 13.03
CA ARG A 81 -15.07 -12.95 14.00
C ARG A 81 -15.38 -13.77 15.25
N LYS A 82 -15.65 -15.08 15.10
CA LYS A 82 -15.82 -16.00 16.26
C LYS A 82 -14.57 -16.09 17.12
N LEU A 83 -13.38 -15.80 16.55
CA LEU A 83 -12.10 -15.80 17.25
C LEU A 83 -11.70 -14.43 17.77
N GLY A 84 -12.58 -13.43 17.65
CA GLY A 84 -12.44 -12.10 18.21
C GLY A 84 -11.95 -11.02 17.23
N VAL A 85 -11.63 -11.34 15.98
CA VAL A 85 -11.29 -10.35 14.97
C VAL A 85 -12.55 -9.57 14.59
N ARG A 86 -12.48 -8.25 14.56
CA ARG A 86 -13.60 -7.40 14.13
C ARG A 86 -13.57 -7.22 12.62
N PHE A 87 -14.70 -7.44 11.98
CA PHE A 87 -15.02 -7.04 10.61
C PHE A 87 -16.44 -6.47 10.61
N ASP A 88 -16.57 -5.21 10.25
CA ASP A 88 -17.85 -4.49 10.17
C ASP A 88 -18.40 -4.52 8.75
N TYR A 89 -17.50 -4.52 7.75
CA TYR A 89 -17.83 -4.46 6.33
C TYR A 89 -17.16 -5.57 5.54
N TYR A 90 -17.84 -6.00 4.47
CA TYR A 90 -17.27 -6.80 3.40
C TYR A 90 -17.37 -6.03 2.09
N MET A 91 -16.24 -5.55 1.60
CA MET A 91 -16.11 -4.85 0.32
C MET A 91 -15.94 -5.85 -0.82
N MET A 92 -16.89 -5.84 -1.77
CA MET A 92 -16.75 -6.50 -3.06
C MET A 92 -15.99 -5.56 -3.99
N ASP A 93 -14.74 -5.90 -4.26
CA ASP A 93 -13.84 -5.06 -5.05
C ASP A 93 -14.01 -5.30 -6.57
N ALA A 94 -13.17 -4.72 -7.39
CA ALA A 94 -13.17 -4.82 -8.85
C ALA A 94 -13.06 -6.31 -9.28
N PHE A 95 -13.69 -6.76 -10.25
CA PHE A 95 -14.58 -6.29 -11.29
C PHE A 95 -15.86 -7.13 -11.24
N TRP A 96 -16.73 -6.84 -10.31
CA TRP A 96 -17.96 -7.59 -10.06
C TRP A 96 -19.04 -7.40 -11.14
N PHE A 97 -19.03 -6.23 -11.80
CA PHE A 97 -20.04 -5.80 -12.77
C PHE A 97 -19.91 -6.47 -14.13
N ASP A 98 -21.00 -6.49 -14.88
CA ASP A 98 -21.01 -6.94 -16.28
C ASP A 98 -20.45 -5.85 -17.19
N PRO A 99 -19.42 -6.15 -18.02
CA PRO A 99 -18.83 -5.18 -18.92
C PRO A 99 -19.77 -4.53 -19.93
N GLU A 100 -20.86 -5.18 -20.27
CA GLU A 100 -21.84 -4.72 -21.27
C GLU A 100 -23.03 -3.96 -20.64
N GLY A 101 -23.29 -4.17 -19.37
CA GLY A 101 -24.54 -3.75 -18.71
C GLY A 101 -24.45 -2.51 -17.81
N GLY A 102 -23.27 -1.92 -17.64
CA GLY A 102 -23.07 -0.86 -16.67
C GLY A 102 -23.00 -1.40 -15.22
N TYR A 103 -23.06 -0.49 -14.24
CA TYR A 103 -22.85 -0.84 -12.84
C TYR A 103 -24.10 -1.38 -12.09
N ARG A 104 -25.18 -1.72 -12.78
CA ARG A 104 -26.38 -2.33 -12.15
C ARG A 104 -26.46 -3.83 -12.37
N THR A 105 -25.61 -4.37 -13.22
CA THR A 105 -25.64 -5.78 -13.60
C THR A 105 -24.38 -6.48 -13.17
N TRP A 106 -24.53 -7.59 -12.47
CA TRP A 106 -23.42 -8.43 -12.08
C TRP A 106 -23.02 -9.38 -13.23
N ARG A 107 -21.73 -9.71 -13.27
CA ARG A 107 -21.15 -10.59 -14.28
C ARG A 107 -21.75 -11.99 -14.21
N LYS A 108 -22.71 -12.29 -15.08
CA LYS A 108 -23.53 -13.50 -15.02
C LYS A 108 -22.77 -14.84 -14.97
N PRO A 109 -21.68 -15.06 -15.75
CA PRO A 109 -20.95 -16.33 -15.64
C PRO A 109 -20.41 -16.58 -14.22
N ASN A 110 -20.09 -15.53 -13.49
CA ASN A 110 -19.49 -15.60 -12.17
C ASN A 110 -20.54 -15.53 -11.05
N TRP A 111 -21.65 -14.84 -11.33
CA TRP A 111 -22.76 -14.58 -10.40
C TRP A 111 -24.10 -14.89 -11.07
N PRO A 112 -24.40 -16.16 -11.33
CA PRO A 112 -25.57 -16.53 -12.13
C PRO A 112 -26.89 -16.08 -11.51
N ASN A 113 -26.96 -15.98 -10.18
CA ASN A 113 -28.15 -15.58 -9.41
C ASN A 113 -28.06 -14.15 -8.87
N GLY A 114 -27.04 -13.38 -9.25
CA GLY A 114 -26.80 -12.05 -8.71
C GLY A 114 -26.24 -12.05 -7.27
N PRO A 115 -26.19 -10.87 -6.60
CA PRO A 115 -25.54 -10.71 -5.31
C PRO A 115 -26.42 -10.99 -4.09
N ASP A 116 -27.72 -11.23 -4.25
CA ASP A 116 -28.69 -11.21 -3.13
C ASP A 116 -28.33 -12.19 -2.01
N ALA A 117 -27.86 -13.39 -2.36
CA ALA A 117 -27.43 -14.38 -1.37
C ALA A 117 -26.22 -13.90 -0.55
N TRP A 118 -25.27 -13.19 -1.18
CA TRP A 118 -24.12 -12.62 -0.48
C TRP A 118 -24.54 -11.43 0.38
N ILE A 119 -25.34 -10.50 -0.15
CA ILE A 119 -25.87 -9.35 0.61
C ILE A 119 -26.66 -9.84 1.83
N GLY A 120 -27.59 -10.79 1.62
CA GLY A 120 -28.41 -11.36 2.70
C GLY A 120 -27.56 -12.01 3.79
N LYS A 121 -26.59 -12.85 3.42
CA LYS A 121 -25.70 -13.50 4.38
C LYS A 121 -24.81 -12.50 5.15
N CYS A 122 -24.34 -11.42 4.51
CA CYS A 122 -23.66 -10.34 5.21
C CYS A 122 -24.58 -9.74 6.29
N GLN A 123 -25.77 -9.29 5.91
CA GLN A 123 -26.74 -8.62 6.78
C GLN A 123 -27.20 -9.52 7.94
N GLU A 124 -27.52 -10.78 7.68
CA GLU A 124 -27.89 -11.78 8.69
C GLU A 124 -26.83 -11.97 9.76
N ASN A 125 -25.56 -11.71 9.41
CA ASN A 125 -24.43 -11.83 10.33
C ASN A 125 -23.91 -10.47 10.85
N GLY A 126 -24.66 -9.38 10.63
CA GLY A 126 -24.28 -8.04 11.09
C GLY A 126 -23.00 -7.51 10.43
N ILE A 127 -22.79 -7.85 9.16
CA ILE A 127 -21.73 -7.32 8.30
C ILE A 127 -22.40 -6.43 7.24
N GLN A 128 -21.91 -5.23 7.06
CA GLN A 128 -22.42 -4.33 6.02
C GLN A 128 -21.71 -4.63 4.69
N PRO A 129 -22.44 -4.87 3.59
CA PRO A 129 -21.82 -5.07 2.29
C PRO A 129 -21.38 -3.73 1.68
N GLY A 130 -20.25 -3.74 0.98
CA GLY A 130 -19.70 -2.61 0.23
C GLY A 130 -19.40 -2.98 -1.23
N LEU A 131 -19.36 -1.97 -2.10
CA LEU A 131 -19.05 -2.12 -3.52
C LEU A 131 -17.97 -1.13 -3.98
N TRP A 132 -17.09 -1.63 -4.82
CA TRP A 132 -16.10 -0.85 -5.55
C TRP A 132 -16.67 -0.34 -6.89
N PHE A 133 -16.27 0.87 -7.28
CA PHE A 133 -16.62 1.47 -8.56
C PHE A 133 -15.40 2.09 -9.23
N SER A 134 -15.25 1.88 -10.54
CA SER A 134 -14.47 2.78 -11.37
C SER A 134 -15.26 4.08 -11.52
N SER A 135 -14.67 5.23 -11.16
CA SER A 135 -15.42 6.47 -11.09
C SER A 135 -15.85 6.97 -12.47
N ASN A 136 -14.90 7.45 -13.27
CA ASN A 136 -15.23 7.95 -14.60
C ASN A 136 -14.32 7.47 -15.72
N THR A 137 -13.22 6.80 -15.41
CA THR A 137 -12.46 6.07 -16.44
C THR A 137 -13.07 4.69 -16.63
N LEU A 138 -13.29 4.29 -17.88
CA LEU A 138 -14.06 3.08 -18.21
C LEU A 138 -13.15 1.83 -18.18
N VAL A 139 -12.77 1.41 -16.99
CA VAL A 139 -11.94 0.21 -16.82
C VAL A 139 -12.81 -1.04 -16.92
N LYS A 140 -12.58 -1.85 -17.96
CA LYS A 140 -13.30 -3.10 -18.23
C LYS A 140 -14.83 -2.98 -18.29
N ILE A 141 -15.34 -1.80 -18.61
CA ILE A 141 -16.78 -1.56 -18.81
C ILE A 141 -16.99 -0.77 -20.11
N LYS A 142 -18.06 -1.08 -20.83
CA LYS A 142 -18.49 -0.31 -21.99
C LYS A 142 -19.40 0.84 -21.57
N PRO A 143 -19.33 1.99 -22.27
CA PRO A 143 -20.23 3.09 -21.99
C PRO A 143 -21.67 2.69 -22.29
N ALA A 144 -22.56 2.91 -21.34
CA ALA A 144 -24.00 2.75 -21.57
C ALA A 144 -24.51 3.80 -22.59
N PRO A 145 -25.57 3.51 -23.34
CA PRO A 145 -26.08 4.43 -24.37
C PRO A 145 -26.39 5.84 -23.83
N GLN A 146 -26.91 5.95 -22.61
CA GLN A 146 -27.22 7.22 -21.94
C GLN A 146 -25.99 8.03 -21.54
N TRP A 147 -24.79 7.45 -21.57
CA TRP A 147 -23.54 8.12 -21.24
C TRP A 147 -22.85 8.78 -22.44
N ARG A 148 -23.40 8.57 -23.66
CA ARG A 148 -22.77 9.01 -24.92
C ARG A 148 -22.35 10.49 -24.91
N ASP A 149 -23.20 11.36 -24.37
CA ASP A 149 -22.99 12.80 -24.36
C ASP A 149 -22.00 13.27 -23.26
N SER A 150 -21.54 12.35 -22.42
CA SER A 150 -20.49 12.58 -21.42
C SER A 150 -19.14 11.99 -21.86
N LEU A 151 -19.12 11.18 -22.93
CA LEU A 151 -17.96 10.36 -23.30
C LEU A 151 -16.89 11.16 -24.04
N ASN A 152 -15.67 11.09 -23.53
CA ASN A 152 -14.46 11.34 -24.28
C ASN A 152 -13.94 10.03 -24.87
N GLN A 153 -14.18 9.81 -26.15
CA GLN A 153 -13.80 8.55 -26.83
C GLN A 153 -12.27 8.31 -26.85
N LYS A 154 -11.48 9.39 -26.93
CA LYS A 154 -10.02 9.29 -26.98
C LYS A 154 -9.44 8.83 -25.64
N ALA A 155 -9.97 9.38 -24.54
CA ALA A 155 -9.55 9.03 -23.20
C ALA A 155 -10.26 7.79 -22.66
N TRP A 156 -11.37 7.36 -23.31
CA TRP A 156 -12.25 6.29 -22.83
C TRP A 156 -12.75 6.55 -21.40
N ALA A 157 -13.20 7.80 -21.18
CA ALA A 157 -13.62 8.29 -19.88
C ALA A 157 -14.78 9.28 -19.98
N MET A 158 -15.47 9.51 -18.86
CA MET A 158 -16.68 10.32 -18.78
C MET A 158 -16.42 11.69 -18.14
N SER A 159 -16.99 12.74 -18.69
CA SER A 159 -17.14 14.03 -18.01
C SER A 159 -18.21 13.94 -16.93
N PHE A 160 -17.95 14.50 -15.75
CA PHE A 160 -18.95 14.57 -14.69
C PHE A 160 -19.89 15.76 -14.84
N PHE A 161 -19.48 16.84 -15.50
CA PHE A 161 -20.32 18.05 -15.63
C PHE A 161 -21.10 18.12 -16.95
N GLU A 162 -20.95 17.12 -17.83
CA GLU A 162 -21.61 17.08 -19.13
C GLU A 162 -22.40 15.78 -19.30
N GLY A 163 -23.51 15.86 -20.06
CA GLY A 163 -24.31 14.71 -20.44
C GLY A 163 -24.97 13.98 -19.29
N GLY A 164 -25.25 12.70 -19.48
CA GLY A 164 -26.05 11.88 -18.55
C GLY A 164 -25.29 10.94 -17.63
N PHE A 165 -23.95 10.94 -17.66
CA PHE A 165 -23.17 9.98 -16.87
C PHE A 165 -23.33 10.17 -15.36
N LEU A 166 -23.06 11.38 -14.83
CA LEU A 166 -23.11 11.61 -13.39
C LEU A 166 -24.50 11.37 -12.77
N PRO A 167 -25.61 11.84 -13.38
CA PRO A 167 -26.92 11.47 -12.88
C PRO A 167 -27.18 9.97 -12.81
N ASP A 168 -26.87 9.22 -13.87
CA ASP A 168 -27.06 7.76 -13.91
C ASP A 168 -26.14 7.02 -12.94
N PHE A 169 -24.93 7.52 -12.75
CA PHE A 169 -23.98 7.01 -11.76
C PHE A 169 -24.54 7.19 -10.35
N MET A 170 -25.05 8.35 -10.01
CA MET A 170 -25.67 8.63 -8.69
C MET A 170 -26.95 7.81 -8.47
N ASP A 171 -27.77 7.63 -9.51
CA ASP A 171 -28.96 6.76 -9.45
C ASP A 171 -28.54 5.29 -9.25
N THR A 172 -27.40 4.89 -9.81
CA THR A 172 -26.85 3.56 -9.58
C THR A 172 -26.35 3.36 -8.14
N LEU A 173 -25.69 4.36 -7.56
CA LEU A 173 -25.31 4.31 -6.13
C LEU A 173 -26.56 4.24 -5.24
N GLN A 174 -27.62 5.01 -5.57
CA GLN A 174 -28.88 4.94 -4.82
C GLN A 174 -29.55 3.57 -4.95
N TYR A 175 -29.57 3.01 -6.16
CA TYR A 175 -30.08 1.65 -6.38
C TYR A 175 -29.38 0.62 -5.46
N TRP A 176 -28.04 0.64 -5.39
CA TRP A 176 -27.32 -0.29 -4.53
C TRP A 176 -27.48 0.02 -3.03
N TYR A 177 -27.58 1.29 -2.66
CA TYR A 177 -27.87 1.66 -1.29
C TYR A 177 -29.23 1.12 -0.85
N ASP A 178 -30.27 1.25 -1.69
CA ASP A 178 -31.61 0.72 -1.45
C ASP A 178 -31.62 -0.82 -1.37
N HIS A 179 -30.64 -1.49 -2.02
CA HIS A 179 -30.40 -2.93 -1.92
C HIS A 179 -29.49 -3.33 -0.75
N GLY A 180 -29.15 -2.41 0.13
CA GLY A 180 -28.46 -2.73 1.38
C GLY A 180 -26.95 -2.44 1.38
N ILE A 181 -26.37 -1.95 0.29
CA ILE A 181 -24.96 -1.53 0.27
C ILE A 181 -24.79 -0.26 1.12
N ARG A 182 -23.76 -0.24 1.96
CA ARG A 182 -23.49 0.90 2.88
C ARG A 182 -22.10 1.49 2.73
N PHE A 183 -21.19 0.82 2.00
CA PHE A 183 -19.85 1.30 1.74
C PHE A 183 -19.57 1.34 0.23
N PHE A 184 -19.12 2.48 -0.28
CA PHE A 184 -18.75 2.67 -1.67
C PHE A 184 -17.29 3.15 -1.76
N LYS A 185 -16.46 2.34 -2.44
CA LYS A 185 -15.06 2.66 -2.75
C LYS A 185 -14.96 3.13 -4.19
N PHE A 186 -14.40 4.32 -4.41
CA PHE A 186 -14.27 4.95 -5.72
C PHE A 186 -12.82 4.96 -6.18
N ASP A 187 -12.59 4.41 -7.35
CA ASP A 187 -11.29 4.28 -7.99
C ASP A 187 -11.32 4.89 -9.40
N PHE A 188 -10.16 5.00 -10.06
CA PHE A 188 -10.01 5.45 -11.44
C PHE A 188 -10.75 6.75 -11.76
N VAL A 189 -10.47 7.79 -11.00
CA VAL A 189 -10.99 9.14 -11.26
C VAL A 189 -10.01 9.95 -12.10
N ASP A 190 -10.53 10.63 -13.12
CA ASP A 190 -9.81 11.66 -13.86
C ASP A 190 -10.68 12.91 -14.01
N LEU A 191 -10.36 13.93 -13.24
CA LEU A 191 -11.08 15.19 -13.24
C LEU A 191 -10.72 16.10 -14.43
N THR A 192 -9.73 15.72 -15.23
CA THR A 192 -9.32 16.48 -16.42
C THR A 192 -10.16 16.15 -17.66
N ILE A 193 -11.09 15.20 -17.56
CA ILE A 193 -11.89 14.71 -18.68
C ILE A 193 -13.05 15.66 -19.01
N ALA A 194 -13.16 16.01 -20.26
CA ALA A 194 -14.31 16.71 -20.83
C ALA A 194 -14.64 16.14 -22.22
N THR A 195 -15.82 16.46 -22.73
CA THR A 195 -16.13 16.13 -24.13
C THR A 195 -15.23 16.91 -25.08
N PRO A 196 -15.01 16.44 -26.32
CA PRO A 196 -14.19 17.17 -27.32
C PRO A 196 -14.65 18.61 -27.54
N LYS A 197 -15.95 18.88 -27.37
CA LYS A 197 -16.52 20.23 -27.48
C LYS A 197 -16.00 21.14 -26.36
N SER A 198 -16.03 20.69 -25.15
CA SER A 198 -15.57 21.47 -24.00
C SER A 198 -14.05 21.54 -23.92
N GLU A 199 -13.32 20.49 -24.31
CA GLU A 199 -11.86 20.55 -24.45
C GLU A 199 -11.39 21.64 -25.43
N ALA A 200 -12.18 21.92 -26.48
CA ALA A 200 -11.86 22.96 -27.45
C ALA A 200 -12.13 24.40 -26.97
N THR A 201 -12.89 24.57 -25.88
CA THR A 201 -13.38 25.89 -25.42
C THR A 201 -13.01 26.26 -24.00
N LEU A 202 -12.70 25.29 -23.15
CA LEU A 202 -12.39 25.49 -21.75
C LEU A 202 -10.91 25.26 -21.46
N SER A 203 -10.36 25.97 -20.48
CA SER A 203 -9.04 25.64 -19.96
C SER A 203 -9.09 24.34 -19.14
N LYS A 204 -7.93 23.70 -18.97
CA LYS A 204 -7.80 22.48 -18.17
C LYS A 204 -8.24 22.70 -16.72
N GLU A 205 -7.88 23.83 -16.15
CA GLU A 205 -8.24 24.23 -14.79
C GLU A 205 -9.77 24.38 -14.65
N GLU A 206 -10.42 24.96 -15.65
CA GLU A 206 -11.88 25.11 -15.65
C GLU A 206 -12.59 23.77 -15.78
N ILE A 207 -12.06 22.83 -16.56
CA ILE A 207 -12.56 21.45 -16.67
C ILE A 207 -12.46 20.75 -15.33
N VAL A 208 -11.29 20.78 -14.68
CA VAL A 208 -11.07 20.19 -13.34
C VAL A 208 -12.02 20.80 -12.31
N ARG A 209 -12.17 22.12 -12.33
CA ARG A 209 -13.08 22.83 -11.41
C ARG A 209 -14.53 22.36 -11.59
N ARG A 210 -15.04 22.29 -12.82
CA ARG A 210 -16.42 21.86 -13.12
C ARG A 210 -16.67 20.40 -12.74
N ASN A 211 -15.76 19.49 -13.09
CA ASN A 211 -15.87 18.09 -12.70
C ASN A 211 -15.87 17.94 -11.18
N SER A 212 -14.96 18.62 -10.48
CA SER A 212 -14.86 18.57 -9.02
C SER A 212 -16.13 19.09 -8.34
N GLU A 213 -16.66 20.23 -8.80
CA GLU A 213 -17.89 20.81 -8.25
C GLU A 213 -19.12 19.94 -8.51
N ALA A 214 -19.26 19.42 -9.74
CA ALA A 214 -20.37 18.53 -10.10
C ALA A 214 -20.38 17.27 -9.23
N LEU A 215 -19.25 16.58 -9.14
CA LEU A 215 -19.12 15.33 -8.39
C LEU A 215 -19.30 15.57 -6.88
N ARG A 216 -18.62 16.57 -6.31
CA ARG A 216 -18.74 16.92 -4.89
C ARG A 216 -20.17 17.29 -4.50
N THR A 217 -20.84 18.09 -5.33
CA THR A 217 -22.25 18.45 -5.12
C THR A 217 -23.16 17.23 -5.15
N ALA A 218 -22.92 16.30 -6.09
CA ALA A 218 -23.71 15.08 -6.20
C ALA A 218 -23.53 14.19 -4.97
N PHE A 219 -22.28 13.97 -4.54
CA PHE A 219 -21.99 13.19 -3.32
C PHE A 219 -22.55 13.84 -2.05
N ALA A 220 -22.46 15.16 -1.90
CA ALA A 220 -23.04 15.85 -0.76
C ALA A 220 -24.58 15.65 -0.69
N LYS A 221 -25.27 15.74 -1.83
CA LYS A 221 -26.72 15.46 -1.90
C LYS A 221 -27.05 14.02 -1.56
N PHE A 222 -26.24 13.07 -2.04
CA PHE A 222 -26.41 11.67 -1.74
C PHE A 222 -26.25 11.39 -0.25
N ARG A 223 -25.21 11.93 0.40
CA ARG A 223 -24.99 11.79 1.84
C ARG A 223 -26.09 12.44 2.68
N ALA A 224 -26.57 13.60 2.27
CA ALA A 224 -27.69 14.24 2.97
C ALA A 224 -28.97 13.38 2.99
N LYS A 225 -29.19 12.60 1.92
CA LYS A 225 -30.29 11.64 1.82
C LYS A 225 -30.01 10.32 2.57
N ASN A 226 -28.74 9.89 2.57
CA ASN A 226 -28.29 8.57 3.05
C ASN A 226 -27.16 8.77 4.09
N PRO A 227 -27.47 9.18 5.34
CA PRO A 227 -26.47 9.65 6.30
C PRO A 227 -25.57 8.56 6.90
N ASP A 228 -25.92 7.29 6.74
CA ASP A 228 -25.15 6.12 7.20
C ASP A 228 -24.22 5.52 6.14
N VAL A 229 -24.11 6.17 4.96
CA VAL A 229 -23.21 5.73 3.92
C VAL A 229 -21.74 6.05 4.26
N VAL A 230 -20.86 5.12 3.95
CA VAL A 230 -19.40 5.32 3.99
C VAL A 230 -18.87 5.48 2.57
N PHE A 231 -18.11 6.54 2.34
CA PHE A 231 -17.45 6.83 1.07
C PHE A 231 -15.94 6.86 1.25
N GLU A 232 -15.25 6.05 0.47
CA GLU A 232 -13.81 6.00 0.38
C GLU A 232 -13.34 6.41 -1.01
N ALA A 233 -12.40 7.35 -1.07
CA ALA A 233 -11.74 7.75 -2.30
C ALA A 233 -10.42 7.00 -2.47
N PHE A 234 -10.20 6.45 -3.64
CA PHE A 234 -8.92 5.89 -4.06
C PHE A 234 -8.17 6.91 -4.94
N ASN A 235 -6.84 6.95 -4.86
CA ASN A 235 -5.97 7.77 -5.71
C ASN A 235 -6.20 9.30 -5.66
N GLY A 236 -6.54 9.85 -4.50
CA GLY A 236 -6.42 11.29 -4.29
C GLY A 236 -7.36 12.15 -5.12
N PHE A 237 -8.64 11.99 -4.92
CA PHE A 237 -9.62 12.92 -5.49
C PHE A 237 -9.21 14.38 -5.22
N GLY A 238 -9.10 15.17 -6.30
CA GLY A 238 -8.89 16.60 -6.25
C GLY A 238 -7.50 17.10 -5.90
N GLY A 239 -6.56 16.21 -5.74
CA GLY A 239 -5.15 16.55 -5.62
C GLY A 239 -4.36 15.43 -6.28
N VAL A 240 -3.25 15.76 -6.89
CA VAL A 240 -2.42 14.73 -7.53
C VAL A 240 -1.56 14.04 -6.50
N LEU A 241 -2.19 13.25 -5.65
CA LEU A 241 -1.52 12.16 -5.00
C LEU A 241 -1.57 10.98 -5.95
N ASP A 242 -0.54 10.81 -6.73
CA ASP A 242 -0.35 9.56 -7.42
C ASP A 242 0.14 8.54 -6.41
N SER A 243 -0.82 7.87 -5.79
CA SER A 243 -0.56 6.81 -4.81
C SER A 243 0.13 5.58 -5.42
N THR A 244 0.35 5.57 -6.72
CA THR A 244 1.07 4.50 -7.41
C THR A 244 2.55 4.81 -7.62
N SER A 245 2.99 6.03 -7.39
CA SER A 245 4.37 6.48 -7.59
C SER A 245 5.09 6.70 -6.27
N TYR A 246 6.26 6.13 -6.10
CA TYR A 246 7.12 6.30 -4.94
C TYR A 246 8.53 6.71 -5.38
N PRO A 247 9.22 7.65 -4.71
CA PRO A 247 8.74 8.59 -3.71
C PRO A 247 7.85 9.66 -4.34
N PHE A 248 6.86 10.14 -3.60
CA PHE A 248 6.04 11.24 -4.09
C PHE A 248 6.75 12.58 -4.01
N PRO A 249 6.82 13.33 -5.10
CA PRO A 249 6.56 14.74 -5.00
C PRO A 249 5.04 14.96 -5.06
N PHE A 250 4.43 15.56 -4.06
CA PHE A 250 3.13 16.17 -4.25
C PHE A 250 3.27 17.25 -5.33
N LYS A 251 2.67 17.02 -6.48
CA LYS A 251 2.72 18.00 -7.57
C LYS A 251 1.80 19.17 -7.32
N ASP A 252 0.68 18.92 -6.65
CA ASP A 252 -0.35 19.90 -6.34
C ASP A 252 -0.82 19.76 -4.91
N PRO A 253 -1.31 20.84 -4.27
CA PRO A 253 -1.91 20.75 -2.95
C PRO A 253 -3.15 19.84 -2.99
N VAL A 254 -3.30 19.02 -1.96
CA VAL A 254 -4.49 18.20 -1.76
C VAL A 254 -5.69 19.12 -1.55
N ASP A 255 -6.76 18.91 -2.29
CA ASP A 255 -8.00 19.64 -2.08
C ASP A 255 -8.78 19.04 -0.90
N LEU A 256 -8.56 19.59 0.30
CA LEU A 256 -9.20 19.11 1.53
C LEU A 256 -10.73 19.22 1.52
N ARG A 257 -11.34 19.96 0.57
CA ARG A 257 -12.80 20.01 0.42
C ARG A 257 -13.41 18.66 0.08
N TRP A 258 -12.63 17.71 -0.43
CA TRP A 258 -13.09 16.34 -0.63
C TRP A 258 -13.41 15.61 0.66
N LEU A 259 -12.80 15.99 1.79
CA LEU A 259 -13.13 15.45 3.11
C LEU A 259 -14.53 15.84 3.62
N GLU A 260 -15.21 16.79 2.95
CA GLU A 260 -16.62 17.09 3.21
C GLU A 260 -17.56 15.98 2.72
N VAL A 261 -17.10 15.18 1.75
CA VAL A 261 -17.92 14.15 1.10
C VAL A 261 -17.35 12.74 1.24
N PHE A 262 -16.05 12.57 1.42
CA PHE A 262 -15.41 11.28 1.69
C PHE A 262 -15.10 11.09 3.17
N ASP A 263 -15.30 9.90 3.68
CA ASP A 263 -14.93 9.52 5.06
C ASP A 263 -13.42 9.26 5.16
N ALA A 264 -12.82 8.64 4.16
CA ALA A 264 -11.40 8.39 4.10
C ALA A 264 -10.84 8.48 2.67
N GLN A 265 -9.54 8.68 2.63
CA GLN A 265 -8.70 8.64 1.45
C GLN A 265 -7.83 7.39 1.51
N TYR A 266 -7.98 6.48 0.55
CA TYR A 266 -7.11 5.33 0.43
C TYR A 266 -5.71 5.75 -0.03
N SER A 267 -4.69 5.32 0.70
CA SER A 267 -3.30 5.76 0.43
C SER A 267 -2.59 4.98 -0.67
N GLY A 268 -3.23 3.99 -1.24
CA GLY A 268 -2.71 3.19 -2.36
C GLY A 268 -2.31 1.77 -1.97
N ASP A 269 -2.18 0.93 -2.99
CA ASP A 269 -1.77 -0.46 -2.82
C ASP A 269 -0.36 -0.58 -2.27
N PRO A 270 -0.06 -1.60 -1.43
CA PRO A 270 1.28 -1.82 -0.94
C PRO A 270 2.22 -2.11 -2.11
N ARG A 271 3.41 -1.48 -2.08
CA ARG A 271 4.45 -1.62 -3.10
C ARG A 271 5.82 -1.66 -2.44
N PRO A 272 6.85 -2.17 -3.11
CA PRO A 272 8.22 -2.03 -2.64
C PRO A 272 8.65 -0.56 -2.62
N SER A 273 9.33 -0.13 -1.57
CA SER A 273 9.94 1.19 -1.50
C SER A 273 11.25 1.26 -2.29
N ASP A 274 11.79 2.47 -2.45
CA ASP A 274 13.14 2.70 -2.98
C ASP A 274 14.25 2.45 -1.95
N VAL A 275 13.89 2.07 -0.73
CA VAL A 275 14.82 1.76 0.35
C VAL A 275 15.14 0.27 0.33
N PRO A 276 16.38 -0.12 0.01
CA PRO A 276 16.81 -1.51 0.09
C PRO A 276 16.77 -2.02 1.53
N GLU A 277 16.17 -3.18 1.75
CA GLU A 277 15.97 -3.73 3.08
C GLU A 277 16.64 -5.09 3.29
N THR A 278 16.89 -5.43 4.56
CA THR A 278 17.40 -6.76 4.96
C THR A 278 16.37 -7.84 4.70
N ASN A 279 15.10 -7.49 4.72
CA ASN A 279 13.98 -8.34 4.31
C ASN A 279 13.16 -7.58 3.28
N PHE A 280 12.97 -8.15 2.10
CA PHE A 280 12.24 -7.52 0.99
C PHE A 280 10.85 -7.00 1.42
N TRP A 281 10.12 -7.76 2.22
CA TRP A 281 8.75 -7.42 2.62
C TRP A 281 8.69 -6.20 3.53
N ARG A 282 9.78 -5.90 4.25
CA ARG A 282 9.88 -4.69 5.06
C ARG A 282 9.89 -3.42 4.21
N SER A 283 10.40 -3.49 2.99
CA SER A 283 10.35 -2.36 2.05
C SER A 283 8.92 -1.96 1.68
N MET A 284 7.98 -2.92 1.68
CA MET A 284 6.56 -2.64 1.45
C MET A 284 5.92 -1.89 2.64
N ASP A 285 6.34 -2.22 3.87
CA ASP A 285 5.90 -1.48 5.06
C ASP A 285 6.38 -0.04 5.02
N ILE A 286 7.66 0.18 4.67
CA ILE A 286 8.25 1.51 4.52
C ILE A 286 7.50 2.31 3.46
N TYR A 287 7.12 1.69 2.34
CA TYR A 287 6.32 2.35 1.32
C TYR A 287 4.97 2.83 1.88
N SER A 288 4.22 1.96 2.53
CA SER A 288 2.90 2.30 3.07
C SER A 288 2.98 3.36 4.16
N ASP A 289 3.99 3.29 5.05
CA ASP A 289 4.25 4.29 6.08
C ASP A 289 4.65 5.64 5.48
N HIS A 290 5.44 5.62 4.39
CA HIS A 290 5.80 6.82 3.65
C HIS A 290 4.57 7.52 3.05
N GLN A 291 3.63 6.74 2.50
CA GLN A 291 2.40 7.27 1.95
C GLN A 291 1.60 8.03 3.01
N VAL A 292 1.34 7.40 4.14
CA VAL A 292 0.64 8.04 5.26
C VAL A 292 1.34 9.33 5.69
N ARG A 293 2.66 9.27 5.84
CA ARG A 293 3.46 10.44 6.24
C ARG A 293 3.35 11.59 5.25
N ARG A 294 3.30 11.30 3.95
CA ARG A 294 3.12 12.29 2.89
C ARG A 294 1.70 12.88 2.90
N PHE A 295 0.67 12.07 3.13
CA PHE A 295 -0.70 12.57 3.27
C PHE A 295 -0.83 13.51 4.46
N GLU A 296 -0.23 13.19 5.61
CA GLU A 296 -0.18 14.10 6.75
C GLU A 296 0.55 15.42 6.43
N GLN A 297 1.66 15.37 5.72
CA GLN A 297 2.37 16.58 5.26
C GLN A 297 1.52 17.43 4.32
N ALA A 298 0.57 16.83 3.61
CA ALA A 298 -0.43 17.51 2.80
C ALA A 298 -1.66 17.94 3.62
N HIS A 299 -1.58 17.85 4.95
CA HIS A 299 -2.63 18.25 5.91
C HIS A 299 -3.88 17.37 5.92
N LEU A 300 -3.82 16.13 5.41
CA LEU A 300 -4.89 15.18 5.69
C LEU A 300 -4.77 14.69 7.14
N PRO A 301 -5.85 14.74 7.91
CA PRO A 301 -5.86 14.12 9.24
C PRO A 301 -5.59 12.62 9.13
N ILE A 302 -4.76 12.10 10.04
CA ILE A 302 -4.32 10.70 9.98
C ILE A 302 -5.50 9.72 10.05
N GLU A 303 -6.52 10.05 10.81
CA GLU A 303 -7.76 9.28 10.94
C GLU A 303 -8.57 9.19 9.64
N ARG A 304 -8.32 10.09 8.70
CA ARG A 304 -8.98 10.15 7.39
C ARG A 304 -8.17 9.46 6.27
N ILE A 305 -7.13 8.71 6.64
CA ILE A 305 -6.27 7.98 5.69
C ILE A 305 -6.47 6.47 5.90
N ASP A 306 -7.07 5.79 4.92
CA ASP A 306 -7.00 4.32 4.87
C ASP A 306 -5.67 3.91 4.25
N SER A 307 -4.86 3.20 5.01
CA SER A 307 -3.55 2.74 4.57
C SER A 307 -3.45 1.24 4.64
N THR A 308 -3.68 0.60 3.53
CA THR A 308 -3.50 -0.84 3.44
C THR A 308 -2.02 -1.19 3.37
N GLY A 309 -1.56 -1.98 4.31
CA GLY A 309 -0.23 -2.58 4.29
C GLY A 309 -0.28 -4.10 4.49
N PHE A 310 -1.49 -4.65 4.57
CA PHE A 310 -1.71 -6.04 4.93
C PHE A 310 -2.57 -6.75 3.87
N MET A 311 -1.89 -7.47 2.97
CA MET A 311 -2.51 -8.36 2.01
C MET A 311 -2.01 -9.79 2.19
N VAL A 312 -2.91 -10.74 2.41
CA VAL A 312 -2.59 -12.16 2.63
C VAL A 312 -2.75 -12.93 1.34
N GLY A 313 -1.73 -13.69 0.95
CA GLY A 313 -1.75 -14.54 -0.24
C GLY A 313 -0.70 -15.65 -0.15
N LYS A 314 -0.78 -16.64 -1.04
CA LYS A 314 0.18 -17.76 -1.08
C LYS A 314 1.46 -17.40 -1.80
N THR A 315 1.39 -16.52 -2.78
CA THR A 315 2.53 -16.12 -3.60
C THR A 315 3.12 -14.79 -3.13
N GLY A 316 4.40 -14.55 -3.43
CA GLY A 316 5.02 -13.25 -3.28
C GLY A 316 4.82 -12.43 -4.55
N THR A 317 4.14 -11.31 -4.43
CA THR A 317 3.99 -10.30 -5.50
C THR A 317 4.15 -8.91 -4.90
N ILE A 318 3.96 -7.87 -5.66
CA ILE A 318 3.91 -6.52 -5.09
C ILE A 318 2.71 -6.30 -4.16
N TYR A 319 1.70 -7.15 -4.22
CA TYR A 319 0.51 -7.06 -3.36
C TYR A 319 0.54 -8.06 -2.22
N TYR A 320 1.07 -9.26 -2.44
CA TYR A 320 0.99 -10.34 -1.45
C TYR A 320 2.32 -10.59 -0.79
N ARG A 321 2.26 -10.87 0.50
CA ARG A 321 3.43 -11.18 1.31
C ARG A 321 3.79 -12.66 1.36
N ALA A 322 3.01 -13.54 0.77
CA ALA A 322 3.13 -14.98 0.98
C ALA A 322 3.26 -15.34 2.49
N MET A 323 2.49 -14.67 3.33
CA MET A 323 2.55 -14.71 4.80
C MET A 323 3.88 -14.22 5.41
N ASN A 324 4.84 -13.74 4.63
CA ASN A 324 6.11 -13.22 5.17
C ASN A 324 5.90 -11.86 5.86
N ALA A 325 6.52 -11.69 7.01
CA ALA A 325 6.51 -10.45 7.79
C ALA A 325 5.10 -9.89 8.10
N TRP A 326 4.07 -10.73 8.04
CA TRP A 326 2.68 -10.27 8.10
C TRP A 326 2.28 -9.70 9.47
N LYS A 327 2.84 -10.22 10.58
CA LYS A 327 2.54 -9.74 11.93
C LYS A 327 3.01 -8.30 12.13
N GLY A 328 4.22 -8.00 11.69
CA GLY A 328 4.75 -6.64 11.70
C GLY A 328 3.94 -5.70 10.81
N ALA A 329 3.56 -6.16 9.61
CA ALA A 329 2.71 -5.40 8.69
C ALA A 329 1.34 -5.06 9.28
N LEU A 330 0.70 -6.02 9.96
CA LEU A 330 -0.58 -5.78 10.64
C LEU A 330 -0.43 -4.75 11.76
N ILE A 331 0.61 -4.87 12.60
CA ILE A 331 0.87 -3.91 13.67
C ILE A 331 1.05 -2.50 13.09
N LEU A 332 1.85 -2.35 12.02
CA LEU A 332 2.08 -1.05 11.37
C LEU A 332 0.79 -0.50 10.77
N MET A 333 0.00 -1.32 10.06
CA MET A 333 -1.29 -0.91 9.51
C MET A 333 -2.20 -0.32 10.59
N MET A 334 -2.38 -1.04 11.69
CA MET A 334 -3.21 -0.58 12.81
C MET A 334 -2.64 0.67 13.50
N ALA A 335 -1.31 0.75 13.64
CA ALA A 335 -0.62 1.87 14.30
C ALA A 335 -0.67 3.18 13.51
N ARG A 336 -0.91 3.14 12.20
CA ARG A 336 -1.07 4.35 11.38
C ARG A 336 -2.27 5.20 11.76
N GLY A 337 -3.27 4.63 12.43
CA GLY A 337 -4.35 5.39 13.07
C GLY A 337 -5.51 5.79 12.17
N GLY A 338 -5.59 5.27 10.96
CA GLY A 338 -6.77 5.44 10.09
C GLY A 338 -8.04 4.89 10.74
N TRP A 339 -9.19 5.50 10.44
CA TRP A 339 -10.48 4.99 10.92
C TRP A 339 -11.04 3.85 10.08
N ILE A 340 -10.49 3.63 8.90
CA ILE A 340 -10.79 2.46 8.07
C ILE A 340 -9.56 1.56 8.06
N ASP A 341 -9.71 0.36 8.64
CA ASP A 341 -8.68 -0.67 8.64
C ASP A 341 -9.08 -1.75 7.64
N THR A 342 -8.41 -1.78 6.49
CA THR A 342 -8.76 -2.72 5.44
C THR A 342 -7.79 -3.90 5.38
N THR A 343 -8.32 -5.10 5.60
CA THR A 343 -7.62 -6.37 5.40
C THR A 343 -7.98 -6.95 4.03
N HIS A 344 -6.97 -7.29 3.24
CA HIS A 344 -7.13 -7.84 1.90
C HIS A 344 -6.66 -9.30 1.80
N GLY A 345 -7.08 -9.96 0.73
CA GLY A 345 -6.53 -11.23 0.31
C GLY A 345 -7.27 -12.46 0.85
N ASN A 346 -6.56 -13.59 0.91
CA ASN A 346 -7.13 -14.88 1.24
C ASN A 346 -7.08 -15.18 2.75
N LEU A 347 -8.19 -15.00 3.45
CA LEU A 347 -8.30 -15.23 4.89
C LEU A 347 -8.22 -16.72 5.29
N GLU A 348 -8.29 -17.66 4.35
CA GLU A 348 -8.09 -19.10 4.64
C GLU A 348 -6.68 -19.38 5.19
N LEU A 349 -5.72 -18.52 4.88
CA LEU A 349 -4.32 -18.67 5.31
C LEU A 349 -4.09 -18.29 6.78
N ILE A 350 -5.01 -17.56 7.40
CA ILE A 350 -4.92 -17.18 8.81
C ILE A 350 -5.40 -18.33 9.68
N THR A 351 -4.50 -18.92 10.46
CA THR A 351 -4.84 -19.98 11.42
C THR A 351 -5.70 -19.46 12.57
N ASP A 352 -6.32 -20.33 13.34
CA ASP A 352 -7.10 -19.93 14.51
C ASP A 352 -6.24 -19.29 15.63
N GLU A 353 -4.99 -19.70 15.75
CA GLU A 353 -4.02 -19.08 16.66
C GLU A 353 -3.67 -17.67 16.19
N ASP A 354 -3.35 -17.52 14.90
CA ASP A 354 -3.05 -16.23 14.29
C ASP A 354 -4.25 -15.29 14.35
N ALA A 355 -5.48 -15.80 14.19
CA ALA A 355 -6.70 -15.00 14.33
C ALA A 355 -6.86 -14.44 15.75
N ARG A 356 -6.59 -15.23 16.79
CA ARG A 356 -6.62 -14.74 18.18
C ARG A 356 -5.53 -13.71 18.46
N TRP A 357 -4.35 -13.91 17.87
CA TRP A 357 -3.26 -12.93 17.94
C TRP A 357 -3.66 -11.62 17.22
N PHE A 358 -4.22 -11.72 16.01
CA PHE A 358 -4.76 -10.59 15.25
C PHE A 358 -5.80 -9.81 16.08
N ALA A 359 -6.78 -10.52 16.64
CA ALA A 359 -7.82 -9.92 17.48
C ALA A 359 -7.26 -9.09 18.64
N ARG A 360 -6.18 -9.56 19.30
CA ARG A 360 -5.51 -8.83 20.38
C ARG A 360 -4.85 -7.54 19.88
N VAL A 361 -4.13 -7.58 18.76
CA VAL A 361 -3.50 -6.39 18.17
C VAL A 361 -4.58 -5.39 17.74
N GLN A 362 -5.60 -5.87 17.03
CA GLN A 362 -6.71 -5.03 16.57
C GLN A 362 -7.44 -4.37 17.73
N SER A 363 -7.78 -5.12 18.78
CA SER A 363 -8.47 -4.58 19.96
C SER A 363 -7.66 -3.47 20.65
N LEU A 364 -6.33 -3.61 20.70
CA LEU A 364 -5.45 -2.59 21.27
C LEU A 364 -5.52 -1.29 20.47
N PHE A 365 -5.35 -1.36 19.15
CA PHE A 365 -5.29 -0.16 18.31
C PHE A 365 -6.66 0.46 18.04
N LEU A 366 -7.73 -0.33 17.91
CA LEU A 366 -9.10 0.21 17.80
C LEU A 366 -9.49 1.07 18.98
N HIS A 367 -9.02 0.73 20.19
CA HIS A 367 -9.21 1.57 21.37
C HIS A 367 -8.57 2.97 21.19
N PHE A 368 -7.35 3.04 20.67
CA PHE A 368 -6.69 4.32 20.41
C PHE A 368 -7.26 5.07 19.21
N GLN A 369 -7.64 4.37 18.16
CA GLN A 369 -8.25 4.96 16.96
C GLN A 369 -9.60 5.62 17.29
N SER A 370 -10.44 4.98 18.10
CA SER A 370 -11.74 5.52 18.50
C SER A 370 -11.63 6.82 19.30
N GLU A 371 -10.51 7.04 19.96
CA GLU A 371 -10.25 8.25 20.73
C GLU A 371 -9.46 9.33 19.94
N GLY A 372 -9.07 9.05 18.69
CA GLY A 372 -8.30 9.96 17.85
C GLY A 372 -6.92 10.33 18.42
N ARG A 373 -6.27 9.41 19.13
CA ARG A 373 -5.03 9.67 19.91
C ARG A 373 -3.77 9.07 19.31
N ILE A 374 -3.79 8.72 18.05
CA ILE A 374 -2.60 8.23 17.34
C ILE A 374 -1.92 9.39 16.62
N LYS A 375 -0.59 9.44 16.68
CA LYS A 375 0.24 10.44 16.02
C LYS A 375 1.47 9.81 15.40
N SER A 376 1.83 10.25 14.22
CA SER A 376 3.14 9.95 13.65
C SER A 376 4.23 10.81 14.29
N PHE A 377 5.48 10.34 14.26
CA PHE A 377 6.65 11.10 14.71
C PHE A 377 7.91 10.65 14.00
N GLY A 378 8.98 11.42 14.19
CA GLY A 378 10.28 11.15 13.56
C GLY A 378 10.36 11.63 12.12
N GLY A 379 11.20 10.98 11.35
CA GLY A 379 11.54 11.40 9.99
C GLY A 379 10.62 10.85 8.91
N ILE A 380 11.12 10.90 7.68
CA ILE A 380 10.41 10.41 6.49
C ILE A 380 10.90 9.01 6.15
N PRO A 381 9.99 8.00 6.13
CA PRO A 381 10.36 6.60 5.87
C PRO A 381 11.19 6.42 4.60
N GLY A 382 10.74 6.99 3.49
CA GLY A 382 11.42 6.90 2.19
C GLY A 382 12.75 7.66 2.09
N GLU A 383 13.10 8.45 3.09
CA GLU A 383 14.40 9.16 3.19
C GLU A 383 15.36 8.45 4.16
N VAL A 384 15.09 7.18 4.49
CA VAL A 384 15.91 6.34 5.36
C VAL A 384 16.06 6.92 6.77
N GLN A 385 15.07 7.70 7.23
CA GLN A 385 15.05 8.30 8.55
C GLN A 385 14.23 7.46 9.51
N THR A 386 14.66 7.34 10.76
CA THR A 386 13.90 6.64 11.80
C THR A 386 12.58 7.35 12.08
N TYR A 387 11.52 6.57 12.28
CA TYR A 387 10.17 7.09 12.48
C TYR A 387 9.33 6.17 13.35
N GLY A 388 8.10 6.59 13.64
CA GLY A 388 7.14 5.76 14.32
C GLY A 388 5.75 6.37 14.42
N PHE A 389 4.87 5.60 15.05
CA PHE A 389 3.51 5.99 15.40
C PHE A 389 3.36 5.79 16.91
N GLY A 390 2.76 6.77 17.56
CA GLY A 390 2.53 6.72 19.00
C GLY A 390 1.06 6.87 19.33
N ALA A 391 0.57 6.03 20.22
CA ALA A 391 -0.79 6.01 20.73
C ALA A 391 -0.80 6.28 22.23
N LEU A 392 -1.75 7.08 22.71
CA LEU A 392 -1.82 7.55 24.10
C LEU A 392 -3.25 7.48 24.62
N ASP A 393 -3.41 7.01 25.85
CA ASP A 393 -4.60 7.21 26.68
C ASP A 393 -4.24 7.73 28.09
N ALA A 394 -5.19 7.71 29.02
CA ALA A 394 -4.97 8.16 30.39
C ALA A 394 -4.04 7.24 31.19
N ASP A 395 -3.94 5.96 30.83
CA ASP A 395 -3.26 4.91 31.57
C ASP A 395 -1.85 4.62 31.05
N GLY A 396 -1.52 5.05 29.81
CA GLY A 396 -0.21 4.82 29.23
C GLY A 396 -0.13 5.15 27.76
N SER A 397 0.94 4.64 27.12
CA SER A 397 1.18 4.83 25.69
C SER A 397 1.81 3.60 25.05
N VAL A 398 1.56 3.47 23.75
CA VAL A 398 2.17 2.45 22.89
C VAL A 398 2.84 3.15 21.72
N TYR A 399 4.06 2.73 21.40
CA TYR A 399 4.82 3.23 20.26
C TYR A 399 5.17 2.06 19.34
N VAL A 400 4.94 2.25 18.05
CA VAL A 400 5.46 1.38 16.99
C VAL A 400 6.55 2.17 16.28
N VAL A 401 7.77 1.64 16.29
CA VAL A 401 8.97 2.34 15.83
C VAL A 401 9.69 1.54 14.76
N MET A 402 10.32 2.24 13.84
CA MET A 402 10.98 1.65 12.68
C MET A 402 12.33 2.32 12.40
N ASN A 403 13.31 1.49 12.10
CA ASN A 403 14.60 1.91 11.56
C ASN A 403 14.75 1.42 10.11
N PRO A 404 14.57 2.26 9.08
CA PRO A 404 14.72 1.85 7.68
C PRO A 404 16.18 1.87 7.19
N ALA A 405 17.15 2.17 8.04
CA ALA A 405 18.55 2.25 7.65
C ALA A 405 19.25 0.88 7.65
N GLN A 406 20.33 0.77 6.85
CA GLN A 406 21.23 -0.39 6.85
C GLN A 406 22.28 -0.32 7.98
N SER A 407 21.94 0.29 9.09
CA SER A 407 22.79 0.42 10.29
C SER A 407 21.93 0.44 11.53
N VAL A 408 22.55 0.13 12.68
CA VAL A 408 21.88 0.31 13.97
C VAL A 408 21.57 1.79 14.17
N ALA A 409 20.36 2.09 14.62
CA ALA A 409 19.93 3.46 14.89
C ALA A 409 19.12 3.56 16.18
N ARG A 410 19.20 4.74 16.81
CA ARG A 410 18.41 5.08 18.00
C ARG A 410 17.16 5.87 17.57
N VAL A 411 16.01 5.43 18.07
CA VAL A 411 14.72 6.08 17.90
C VAL A 411 14.28 6.66 19.24
N SER A 412 14.02 7.97 19.27
CA SER A 412 13.46 8.63 20.45
C SER A 412 11.94 8.69 20.36
N MET A 413 11.26 8.27 21.40
CA MET A 413 9.79 8.28 21.51
C MET A 413 9.36 9.58 22.21
N PRO A 414 8.71 10.51 21.47
CA PRO A 414 8.33 11.80 22.04
C PRO A 414 7.13 11.67 22.99
N LEU A 415 6.95 12.67 23.84
CA LEU A 415 5.67 12.86 24.52
C LEU A 415 4.60 13.24 23.48
N LEU A 416 3.51 12.48 23.45
CA LEU A 416 2.43 12.63 22.47
C LEU A 416 1.46 13.77 22.80
N SER A 417 1.48 14.25 24.04
CA SER A 417 0.72 15.41 24.49
C SER A 417 1.45 16.19 25.57
N LYS A 418 1.11 17.48 25.73
CA LYS A 418 1.70 18.35 26.77
C LYS A 418 1.35 17.92 28.21
N VAL A 419 0.27 17.16 28.37
CA VAL A 419 -0.20 16.67 29.67
C VAL A 419 0.26 15.24 29.97
N GLN A 420 0.94 14.59 29.02
CA GLN A 420 1.49 13.27 29.23
C GLN A 420 2.60 13.33 30.28
N ARG A 421 2.56 12.41 31.23
CA ARG A 421 3.68 12.21 32.18
C ARG A 421 4.92 11.71 31.43
N PRO A 422 6.12 12.03 31.93
CA PRO A 422 7.35 11.43 31.39
C PRO A 422 7.23 9.91 31.29
N LEU A 423 7.77 9.35 30.23
CA LEU A 423 7.79 7.91 30.02
C LEU A 423 8.62 7.26 31.13
N GLY A 424 7.99 6.37 31.90
CA GLY A 424 8.66 5.62 32.97
C GLY A 424 9.41 4.41 32.39
N GLN A 425 9.41 3.30 33.14
CA GLN A 425 9.95 2.04 32.65
C GLN A 425 9.03 1.48 31.56
N GLY A 426 9.59 1.31 30.36
CA GLY A 426 8.90 0.72 29.22
C GLY A 426 9.19 -0.76 29.06
N ARG A 427 8.41 -1.41 28.20
CA ARG A 427 8.59 -2.81 27.79
C ARG A 427 8.46 -2.94 26.28
N ILE A 428 9.34 -3.75 25.67
CA ILE A 428 9.19 -4.17 24.28
C ILE A 428 8.07 -5.21 24.23
N LEU A 429 7.03 -4.91 23.47
CA LEU A 429 5.80 -5.71 23.34
C LEU A 429 5.85 -6.64 22.13
N PHE A 430 6.57 -6.24 21.09
CA PHE A 430 6.78 -6.99 19.85
C PHE A 430 8.09 -6.56 19.20
N ARG A 431 8.75 -7.47 18.51
CA ARG A 431 9.96 -7.18 17.73
C ARG A 431 10.20 -8.24 16.66
N ASP A 432 11.04 -7.91 15.67
CA ASP A 432 11.63 -8.90 14.78
C ASP A 432 12.69 -9.76 15.52
N ALA A 433 12.99 -10.94 14.98
CA ALA A 433 14.02 -11.83 15.51
C ALA A 433 15.45 -11.29 15.21
N GLY A 434 16.44 -11.96 15.75
CA GLY A 434 17.86 -11.58 15.60
C GLY A 434 18.27 -10.48 16.56
N PHE A 435 18.62 -9.29 16.06
CA PHE A 435 19.03 -8.15 16.90
C PHE A 435 18.04 -7.90 18.04
N VAL A 436 18.54 -7.81 19.27
CA VAL A 436 17.71 -7.55 20.44
C VAL A 436 17.72 -6.05 20.71
N PRO A 437 16.59 -5.34 20.48
CA PRO A 437 16.51 -3.91 20.72
C PRO A 437 16.83 -3.54 22.17
N GLN A 438 17.52 -2.41 22.36
CA GLN A 438 17.88 -1.92 23.68
C GLN A 438 17.02 -0.72 24.04
N LEU A 439 16.08 -0.91 24.95
CA LEU A 439 15.20 0.15 25.45
C LEU A 439 15.85 0.87 26.65
N THR A 440 16.01 2.18 26.55
CA THR A 440 16.59 3.03 27.60
C THR A 440 15.73 4.29 27.76
N GLY A 441 14.93 4.34 28.82
CA GLY A 441 14.03 5.47 29.07
C GLY A 441 13.02 5.65 27.94
N ASP A 442 13.12 6.78 27.24
CA ASP A 442 12.27 7.18 26.11
C ASP A 442 12.87 6.87 24.74
N SER A 443 13.95 6.10 24.68
CA SER A 443 14.59 5.76 23.42
C SER A 443 14.89 4.28 23.28
N ILE A 444 14.88 3.79 22.06
CA ILE A 444 15.16 2.40 21.71
C ILE A 444 16.22 2.35 20.60
N GLU A 445 17.17 1.44 20.74
CA GLU A 445 18.13 1.12 19.70
C GLU A 445 17.61 -0.07 18.90
N LEU A 446 17.50 0.10 17.58
CA LEU A 446 17.01 -0.88 16.62
C LEU A 446 18.10 -1.28 15.64
N GLY A 447 18.12 -2.55 15.26
CA GLY A 447 18.94 -3.05 14.17
C GLY A 447 18.48 -2.52 12.79
N PRO A 448 19.22 -2.84 11.71
CA PRO A 448 18.90 -2.40 10.36
C PRO A 448 17.58 -3.02 9.86
N GLY A 449 16.69 -2.21 9.30
CA GLY A 449 15.38 -2.64 8.83
C GLY A 449 14.45 -3.18 9.93
N GLN A 450 14.75 -2.92 11.21
CA GLN A 450 14.01 -3.46 12.34
C GLN A 450 12.84 -2.59 12.75
N MET A 451 11.71 -3.26 13.05
CA MET A 451 10.60 -2.64 13.78
C MET A 451 10.50 -3.19 15.21
N ALA A 452 9.91 -2.39 16.11
CA ALA A 452 9.50 -2.83 17.43
C ALA A 452 8.24 -2.09 17.90
N MET A 453 7.49 -2.73 18.79
CA MET A 453 6.41 -2.09 19.54
C MET A 453 6.81 -2.00 21.00
N VAL A 454 6.60 -0.82 21.61
CA VAL A 454 7.00 -0.51 22.98
C VAL A 454 5.80 0.03 23.74
N GLY A 455 5.57 -0.46 24.96
CA GLY A 455 4.51 0.00 25.85
C GLY A 455 5.06 0.68 27.09
N TYR A 456 4.32 1.69 27.57
CA TYR A 456 4.58 2.41 28.82
C TYR A 456 3.32 2.48 29.66
N GLY A 457 3.48 2.67 30.99
CA GLY A 457 2.36 2.68 31.92
C GLY A 457 1.67 1.31 31.97
N LYS A 458 0.35 1.27 31.89
CA LYS A 458 -0.46 0.04 31.86
C LYS A 458 -0.01 -0.93 30.75
N TYR A 459 0.45 -0.39 29.62
CA TYR A 459 0.87 -1.17 28.45
C TYR A 459 2.25 -1.81 28.59
N ALA A 460 3.02 -1.50 29.63
CA ALA A 460 4.27 -2.21 29.92
C ALA A 460 4.06 -3.59 30.58
N SER A 461 2.81 -3.99 30.82
CA SER A 461 2.53 -5.29 31.44
C SER A 461 2.70 -6.45 30.44
N SER A 462 2.96 -7.66 30.95
CA SER A 462 3.07 -8.88 30.15
C SER A 462 1.78 -9.27 29.41
N ALA A 463 0.63 -8.71 29.80
CA ALA A 463 -0.64 -8.92 29.10
C ALA A 463 -0.61 -8.39 27.66
N PHE A 464 0.26 -7.43 27.37
CA PHE A 464 0.46 -6.84 26.06
C PHE A 464 1.69 -7.39 25.32
N ASP A 465 2.22 -8.54 25.75
CA ASP A 465 3.26 -9.23 25.01
C ASP A 465 2.68 -9.87 23.74
N PHE A 466 3.14 -9.42 22.57
CA PHE A 466 2.76 -9.92 21.25
C PHE A 466 3.86 -10.81 20.63
N GLY A 467 4.99 -10.95 21.32
CA GLY A 467 6.03 -11.90 20.97
C GLY A 467 7.06 -11.39 19.96
N VAL A 468 7.61 -12.34 19.24
CA VAL A 468 8.71 -12.13 18.29
C VAL A 468 8.31 -12.68 16.92
N GLN A 469 8.46 -11.87 15.87
CA GLN A 469 8.29 -12.30 14.48
C GLN A 469 9.52 -13.07 14.03
N GLN A 470 9.38 -14.40 13.83
CA GLN A 470 10.50 -15.30 13.60
C GLN A 470 11.02 -15.31 12.16
N ASP A 471 10.17 -14.98 11.19
CA ASP A 471 10.48 -14.98 9.76
C ASP A 471 11.20 -13.71 9.28
N VAL A 472 11.41 -12.74 10.15
CA VAL A 472 12.26 -11.56 9.94
C VAL A 472 13.42 -11.62 10.91
N VAL A 473 14.61 -11.95 10.42
CA VAL A 473 15.82 -12.04 11.22
C VAL A 473 16.71 -10.83 10.95
N ILE A 474 16.85 -9.98 11.94
CA ILE A 474 17.68 -8.77 11.86
C ILE A 474 19.11 -9.11 12.24
N PRO A 475 20.13 -8.69 11.45
CA PRO A 475 21.53 -8.90 11.79
C PRO A 475 21.89 -8.28 13.15
N ARG A 476 22.68 -8.99 13.94
CA ARG A 476 23.23 -8.49 15.22
C ARG A 476 24.30 -7.43 14.99
N SER A 477 25.03 -7.56 13.91
CA SER A 477 25.97 -6.52 13.47
C SER A 477 26.02 -6.44 11.96
N ILE A 478 26.25 -5.23 11.46
CA ILE A 478 26.42 -4.93 10.06
C ILE A 478 27.58 -3.94 9.88
N ARG A 479 28.46 -4.21 8.91
CA ARG A 479 29.61 -3.37 8.61
C ARG A 479 29.74 -3.17 7.10
N PRO A 480 29.93 -1.94 6.61
CA PRO A 480 30.24 -1.74 5.20
C PRO A 480 31.51 -2.50 4.79
N VAL A 481 31.46 -3.11 3.61
CA VAL A 481 32.63 -3.72 2.97
C VAL A 481 33.03 -2.81 1.81
N PRO A 482 34.24 -2.23 1.81
CA PRO A 482 34.68 -1.39 0.70
C PRO A 482 34.78 -2.18 -0.60
N ALA A 483 34.18 -1.65 -1.67
CA ALA A 483 34.25 -2.21 -3.00
C ALA A 483 34.22 -1.08 -4.04
N GLU A 484 35.06 -1.18 -5.07
CA GLU A 484 35.06 -0.28 -6.20
C GLU A 484 34.45 -0.98 -7.41
N PHE A 485 33.17 -0.71 -7.67
CA PHE A 485 32.47 -1.23 -8.84
C PHE A 485 32.81 -0.40 -10.08
N LYS A 486 33.21 -1.06 -11.17
CA LYS A 486 33.54 -0.44 -12.46
C LYS A 486 32.57 -0.93 -13.52
N ALA A 487 32.12 -0.05 -14.40
CA ALA A 487 31.32 -0.43 -15.55
C ALA A 487 32.20 -1.25 -16.53
N THR A 488 31.76 -2.45 -16.84
CA THR A 488 32.44 -3.37 -17.78
C THR A 488 31.70 -3.50 -19.10
N ALA A 489 30.37 -3.30 -19.07
CA ALA A 489 29.50 -3.25 -20.23
C ALA A 489 28.27 -2.37 -19.95
N LYS A 490 27.42 -2.15 -20.97
CA LYS A 490 26.15 -1.44 -20.79
C LYS A 490 25.28 -2.16 -19.75
N GLY A 491 24.93 -1.48 -18.67
CA GLY A 491 24.09 -2.07 -17.61
C GLY A 491 24.80 -3.15 -16.78
N VAL A 492 26.13 -3.21 -16.79
CA VAL A 492 26.93 -4.16 -16.02
C VAL A 492 28.03 -3.43 -15.26
N ILE A 493 28.13 -3.73 -13.97
CA ILE A 493 29.24 -3.28 -13.12
C ILE A 493 29.89 -4.49 -12.43
N GLU A 494 31.19 -4.43 -12.24
CA GLU A 494 31.98 -5.47 -11.58
C GLU A 494 32.88 -4.89 -10.50
N ALA A 495 33.07 -5.68 -9.46
CA ALA A 495 34.09 -5.43 -8.44
C ALA A 495 34.78 -6.74 -8.05
N THR A 496 36.08 -6.70 -7.81
CA THR A 496 36.80 -7.79 -7.17
C THR A 496 37.26 -7.32 -5.79
N ILE A 497 36.88 -8.08 -4.77
CA ILE A 497 37.23 -7.83 -3.37
C ILE A 497 37.96 -9.03 -2.78
N THR A 498 38.64 -8.85 -1.67
CA THR A 498 39.04 -9.98 -0.82
C THR A 498 37.80 -10.44 -0.04
N ALA A 499 37.45 -11.72 -0.16
CA ALA A 499 36.29 -12.29 0.51
C ALA A 499 36.41 -12.09 2.03
N PRO A 500 35.40 -11.45 2.69
CA PRO A 500 35.48 -11.16 4.11
C PRO A 500 35.35 -12.40 4.97
N THR A 501 35.83 -12.31 6.20
CA THR A 501 35.67 -13.33 7.24
C THR A 501 34.63 -12.93 8.27
N GLY A 502 34.00 -13.91 8.90
CA GLY A 502 33.22 -13.70 10.13
C GLY A 502 31.81 -13.17 9.95
N GLY A 503 31.17 -13.48 8.81
CA GLY A 503 29.76 -13.15 8.58
C GLY A 503 29.34 -13.41 7.13
N ASP A 504 28.06 -13.28 6.85
CA ASP A 504 27.49 -13.36 5.52
C ASP A 504 27.72 -12.05 4.75
N LEU A 505 27.90 -12.12 3.43
CA LEU A 505 28.10 -10.94 2.60
C LEU A 505 26.79 -10.53 1.94
N ARG A 506 26.26 -9.38 2.34
CA ARG A 506 25.07 -8.77 1.76
C ARG A 506 25.44 -7.88 0.58
N LEU A 507 24.78 -8.09 -0.52
CA LEU A 507 24.95 -7.38 -1.79
C LEU A 507 23.74 -6.50 -2.03
N ILE A 508 23.96 -5.24 -2.39
CA ILE A 508 22.88 -4.31 -2.79
C ILE A 508 23.27 -3.68 -4.12
N MET A 509 22.40 -3.80 -5.11
CA MET A 509 22.49 -3.10 -6.38
C MET A 509 21.33 -2.09 -6.48
N GLN A 510 21.64 -0.84 -6.77
CA GLN A 510 20.66 0.19 -7.08
C GLN A 510 20.84 0.67 -8.52
N GLN A 511 19.74 1.02 -9.19
CA GLN A 511 19.79 1.56 -10.54
C GLN A 511 19.21 2.96 -10.63
N TYR A 512 19.82 3.75 -11.50
CA TYR A 512 19.51 5.16 -11.74
C TYR A 512 19.31 5.42 -13.22
N ALA A 513 18.44 6.36 -13.54
CA ALA A 513 18.34 6.93 -14.87
C ALA A 513 19.54 7.85 -15.18
N PRO A 514 19.77 8.21 -16.45
CA PRO A 514 20.88 9.09 -16.83
C PRO A 514 20.87 10.48 -16.16
N ASP A 515 19.73 10.96 -15.71
CA ASP A 515 19.58 12.22 -14.97
C ASP A 515 19.90 12.10 -13.47
N GLY A 516 20.28 10.92 -13.01
CA GLY A 516 20.60 10.62 -11.61
C GLY A 516 19.39 10.30 -10.73
N SER A 517 18.17 10.32 -11.26
CA SER A 517 16.99 9.86 -10.54
C SER A 517 16.96 8.32 -10.42
N LEU A 518 16.29 7.80 -9.40
CA LEU A 518 16.11 6.36 -9.26
C LEU A 518 15.28 5.79 -10.43
N ARG A 519 15.78 4.74 -11.05
CA ARG A 519 15.08 4.04 -12.14
C ARG A 519 14.36 2.82 -11.59
N ARG A 520 13.04 2.80 -11.71
CA ARG A 520 12.22 1.64 -11.34
C ARG A 520 11.99 0.74 -12.54
N THR A 521 12.17 -0.54 -12.32
CA THR A 521 11.89 -1.57 -13.31
C THR A 521 10.50 -2.14 -13.08
N TRP A 522 9.73 -2.22 -14.14
CA TRP A 522 8.42 -2.84 -14.15
C TRP A 522 8.50 -4.21 -14.85
N ALA A 523 8.43 -5.27 -14.07
CA ALA A 523 8.24 -6.61 -14.59
C ALA A 523 6.75 -6.83 -14.89
N GLY A 524 6.43 -7.67 -15.86
CA GLY A 524 5.03 -7.94 -16.20
C GLY A 524 4.30 -8.71 -15.09
N GLY A 525 2.98 -8.53 -15.01
CA GLY A 525 2.13 -9.25 -14.06
C GLY A 525 1.80 -10.69 -14.47
N PRO A 526 1.18 -11.49 -13.58
CA PRO A 526 0.68 -12.83 -13.93
C PRO A 526 -0.34 -12.79 -15.09
N PRO A 527 -0.46 -13.86 -15.90
CA PRO A 527 0.36 -15.08 -15.93
C PRO A 527 1.65 -14.94 -16.72
N SER A 528 1.88 -13.80 -17.36
CA SER A 528 3.02 -13.55 -18.26
C SER A 528 4.13 -12.71 -17.63
N GLY A 529 4.07 -12.50 -16.30
CA GLY A 529 4.99 -11.65 -15.58
C GLY A 529 6.44 -12.11 -15.66
N THR A 530 7.33 -11.12 -15.74
CA THR A 530 8.77 -11.37 -15.63
C THR A 530 9.12 -11.37 -14.14
N ASN A 531 9.77 -12.44 -13.69
CA ASN A 531 10.34 -12.51 -12.36
C ASN A 531 11.45 -11.46 -12.22
N MET A 532 11.52 -10.76 -11.09
CA MET A 532 12.51 -9.70 -10.86
C MET A 532 13.94 -10.19 -10.89
N GLY A 533 14.21 -11.45 -10.49
CA GLY A 533 15.50 -12.10 -10.62
C GLY A 533 15.99 -12.32 -12.06
N LYS A 534 15.15 -12.03 -13.07
CA LYS A 534 15.55 -11.98 -14.49
C LYS A 534 15.86 -10.57 -14.98
N VAL A 535 15.53 -9.57 -14.20
CA VAL A 535 15.76 -8.17 -14.54
C VAL A 535 17.00 -7.64 -13.84
N PHE A 536 17.14 -7.93 -12.57
CA PHE A 536 18.31 -7.66 -11.76
C PHE A 536 19.09 -8.96 -11.57
N LEU A 537 20.30 -9.01 -12.08
CA LEU A 537 21.16 -10.18 -11.98
C LEU A 537 22.32 -9.85 -11.05
N LEU A 538 22.42 -10.61 -9.96
CA LEU A 538 23.54 -10.58 -9.03
C LEU A 538 24.31 -11.88 -9.20
N GLU A 539 25.58 -11.79 -9.55
CA GLU A 539 26.45 -12.95 -9.71
C GLU A 539 27.73 -12.80 -8.89
N ALA A 540 28.22 -13.90 -8.39
CA ALA A 540 29.46 -13.95 -7.65
C ALA A 540 30.28 -15.14 -8.14
N THR A 541 31.58 -14.95 -8.33
CA THR A 541 32.53 -16.02 -8.73
C THR A 541 33.75 -15.98 -7.84
N GLN A 542 34.21 -17.16 -7.44
CA GLN A 542 35.43 -17.34 -6.68
C GLN A 542 36.17 -18.60 -7.20
N ASN A 543 37.45 -18.47 -7.48
CA ASN A 543 38.26 -19.58 -8.04
C ASN A 543 37.68 -20.18 -9.34
N GLY A 544 37.06 -19.34 -10.19
CA GLY A 544 36.44 -19.78 -11.43
C GLY A 544 35.12 -20.54 -11.27
N LYS A 545 34.56 -20.60 -10.06
CA LYS A 545 33.26 -21.23 -9.76
C LYS A 545 32.23 -20.17 -9.30
N GLN A 546 30.98 -20.39 -9.67
CA GLN A 546 29.89 -19.58 -9.16
C GLN A 546 29.69 -19.81 -7.66
N VAL A 547 29.47 -18.72 -6.93
CA VAL A 547 29.09 -18.69 -5.50
C VAL A 547 27.59 -18.46 -5.40
N PRO A 548 26.85 -19.30 -4.65
CA PRO A 548 25.41 -19.14 -4.50
C PRO A 548 25.03 -17.81 -3.84
N ILE A 549 24.04 -17.11 -4.40
CA ILE A 549 23.44 -15.91 -3.82
C ILE A 549 21.98 -16.24 -3.46
N ARG A 550 21.59 -15.95 -2.23
CA ARG A 550 20.20 -16.03 -1.81
C ARG A 550 19.53 -14.67 -2.08
N GLU A 551 18.43 -14.68 -2.80
CA GLU A 551 17.63 -13.51 -3.13
C GLU A 551 16.20 -13.71 -2.64
N ASP A 552 15.67 -12.76 -1.86
CA ASP A 552 14.31 -12.88 -1.29
C ASP A 552 13.20 -12.52 -2.30
N TYR A 553 13.55 -11.80 -3.37
CA TYR A 553 12.63 -11.31 -4.41
C TYR A 553 12.67 -12.12 -5.72
N ASP A 554 13.38 -13.20 -5.79
CA ASP A 554 13.48 -14.06 -6.98
C ASP A 554 12.11 -14.58 -7.46
N LYS A 555 11.18 -14.71 -6.52
CA LYS A 555 9.79 -15.14 -6.75
C LYS A 555 8.80 -13.98 -6.89
N VAL A 556 9.25 -12.74 -6.70
CA VAL A 556 8.40 -11.58 -6.84
C VAL A 556 8.20 -11.27 -8.31
N ILE A 557 6.96 -11.34 -8.75
CA ILE A 557 6.55 -10.98 -10.09
C ILE A 557 5.84 -9.64 -10.04
N TRP A 558 6.04 -8.82 -11.07
CA TRP A 558 5.39 -7.52 -11.20
C TRP A 558 5.70 -6.54 -10.06
N SER A 559 6.55 -5.60 -10.31
CA SER A 559 6.98 -4.61 -9.32
C SER A 559 7.45 -3.30 -9.95
N GLY A 560 7.80 -2.35 -9.10
CA GLY A 560 8.46 -1.10 -9.46
C GLY A 560 9.74 -0.91 -8.66
N LEU A 561 10.63 -1.91 -8.63
CA LEU A 561 11.88 -1.85 -7.88
C LEU A 561 12.94 -1.01 -8.57
N SER A 562 13.64 -0.20 -7.79
CA SER A 562 14.87 0.51 -8.20
C SER A 562 16.14 -0.15 -7.67
N TRP A 563 16.02 -1.28 -7.00
CA TRP A 563 17.11 -1.98 -6.35
C TRP A 563 16.90 -3.49 -6.33
N ALA A 564 18.00 -4.19 -6.11
CA ALA A 564 18.05 -5.61 -5.81
C ALA A 564 18.98 -5.86 -4.63
N ALA A 565 18.69 -6.87 -3.84
CA ALA A 565 19.56 -7.33 -2.78
C ALA A 565 19.70 -8.85 -2.79
N GLY A 566 20.87 -9.32 -2.40
CA GLY A 566 21.18 -10.74 -2.24
C GLY A 566 22.17 -10.94 -1.12
N GLU A 567 22.36 -12.17 -0.73
CA GLU A 567 23.27 -12.53 0.36
C GLU A 567 24.05 -13.80 0.04
N ILE A 568 25.35 -13.75 0.22
CA ILE A 568 26.23 -14.91 0.15
C ILE A 568 26.53 -15.37 1.56
N SER A 569 26.23 -16.63 1.85
CA SER A 569 26.51 -17.18 3.17
C SER A 569 28.02 -17.35 3.39
N ALA A 570 28.47 -17.05 4.60
CA ALA A 570 29.87 -17.23 4.98
C ALA A 570 30.42 -18.66 4.70
N LYS A 571 29.56 -19.68 4.78
CA LYS A 571 29.92 -21.06 4.48
C LYS A 571 30.25 -21.33 2.99
N ASP A 572 29.74 -20.46 2.11
CA ASP A 572 29.92 -20.58 0.66
C ASP A 572 31.10 -19.71 0.14
N LEU A 573 31.77 -18.98 1.05
CA LEU A 573 32.95 -18.16 0.75
C LEU A 573 34.25 -18.82 1.18
N HIS A 574 35.25 -18.75 0.30
CA HIS A 574 36.64 -18.99 0.69
C HIS A 574 37.24 -17.67 1.18
N ALA A 575 37.36 -17.56 2.49
CA ALA A 575 37.83 -16.34 3.15
C ALA A 575 39.25 -15.96 2.67
N ASP A 576 39.53 -14.66 2.65
CA ASP A 576 40.82 -14.08 2.26
C ASP A 576 41.23 -14.30 0.80
N GLU A 577 40.37 -14.94 -0.03
CA GLU A 577 40.59 -15.13 -1.46
C GLU A 577 39.83 -14.10 -2.31
N PRO A 578 40.29 -13.85 -3.56
CA PRO A 578 39.57 -12.94 -4.46
C PRO A 578 38.14 -13.43 -4.76
N LEU A 579 37.17 -12.53 -4.61
CA LEU A 579 35.76 -12.73 -4.95
C LEU A 579 35.36 -11.66 -5.98
N THR A 580 34.91 -12.10 -7.15
CA THR A 580 34.41 -11.21 -8.19
C THR A 580 32.90 -11.17 -8.13
N LEU A 581 32.33 -9.95 -8.07
CA LEU A 581 30.92 -9.65 -8.03
C LEU A 581 30.52 -8.94 -9.32
N THR A 582 29.49 -9.45 -10.00
CA THR A 582 28.94 -8.86 -11.21
C THR A 582 27.47 -8.51 -10.97
N PHE A 583 27.14 -7.23 -11.13
CA PHE A 583 25.77 -6.73 -11.02
C PHE A 583 25.30 -6.27 -12.40
N GLN A 584 24.15 -6.75 -12.82
CA GLN A 584 23.60 -6.44 -14.14
C GLN A 584 22.12 -6.06 -14.05
N SER A 585 21.75 -5.05 -14.83
CA SER A 585 20.34 -4.75 -15.16
C SER A 585 20.08 -5.07 -16.63
N THR A 586 19.00 -5.81 -16.89
CA THR A 586 18.56 -6.15 -18.25
C THR A 586 17.63 -5.10 -18.86
N GLU A 587 17.54 -3.92 -18.25
CA GLU A 587 16.74 -2.81 -18.76
C GLU A 587 17.17 -2.41 -20.19
N LYS A 588 16.18 -2.12 -21.04
CA LYS A 588 16.43 -1.70 -22.42
C LYS A 588 17.01 -0.30 -22.49
N ASP A 589 16.50 0.58 -21.64
CA ASP A 589 16.96 1.96 -21.53
C ASP A 589 18.33 2.04 -20.82
N PRO A 590 19.12 3.07 -21.08
CA PRO A 590 20.37 3.27 -20.35
C PRO A 590 20.11 3.44 -18.85
N VAL A 591 20.85 2.69 -18.03
CA VAL A 591 20.86 2.80 -16.58
C VAL A 591 22.27 2.92 -16.05
N ALA A 592 22.46 3.67 -14.98
CA ALA A 592 23.64 3.67 -14.15
C ALA A 592 23.39 2.75 -12.95
N LEU A 593 24.36 1.92 -12.61
CA LEU A 593 24.30 1.01 -11.47
C LEU A 593 25.24 1.46 -10.37
N LYS A 594 24.83 1.21 -9.12
CA LYS A 594 25.65 1.39 -7.92
C LYS A 594 25.60 0.11 -7.10
N GLY A 595 26.77 -0.42 -6.76
CA GLY A 595 26.92 -1.55 -5.85
C GLY A 595 27.30 -1.08 -4.44
N THR A 596 26.72 -1.73 -3.42
CA THR A 596 27.09 -1.54 -2.01
C THR A 596 27.12 -2.89 -1.33
N LEU A 597 28.11 -3.09 -0.46
CA LEU A 597 28.33 -4.35 0.23
C LEU A 597 28.35 -4.16 1.74
N TYR A 598 27.82 -5.16 2.45
CA TYR A 598 27.87 -5.21 3.90
C TYR A 598 28.24 -6.61 4.39
N LEU A 599 29.06 -6.70 5.42
CA LEU A 599 29.25 -7.91 6.18
C LEU A 599 28.23 -7.95 7.31
N VAL A 600 27.42 -9.00 7.38
CA VAL A 600 26.33 -9.15 8.35
C VAL A 600 26.54 -10.39 9.21
N ASN A 601 26.18 -10.29 10.51
CA ASN A 601 26.15 -11.39 11.45
C ASN A 601 24.75 -11.49 12.06
N TYR A 602 24.13 -12.63 11.95
CA TYR A 602 22.81 -12.93 12.51
C TYR A 602 22.85 -13.48 13.93
#